data_3a1a13365b4033e26769e7a9b224f20a
#
_entry.id   3a1a13365b4033e26769e7a9b224f20a
#
_cell.length_a   1.000
_cell.length_b   1.000
_cell.length_c   1.000
_cell.angle_alpha   90.00
_cell.angle_beta   90.00
_cell.angle_gamma   90.00
#
_symmetry.space_group_name_H-M   'P 1'
#
loop_
_entity.id
_entity.type
_entity.pdbx_description
1 polymer ?
#
loop_
_entity_poly.entity_id
_entity_poly.type
_entity_poly.pdbx_seq_one_letter_code
_entity_poly.pdbx_strand_id
1 'polypeptide(L)'
;MNEGEKNKVKILVCCHKAGEWLNDDVYLPIQCGKAISDLDLGIQGDDTGDNISAKNKNYCELTAIYWAWKNLRDMDYVGLVHYRRYFMLKGHICYPREVLYVNDMSVISDFLLEKNELIRLLKKSDVILPVKKTLSLSLKRNYCSNHISEDFSILRDVVKEKSPEYLSSFDQVMNKNNSASFYNMFVFPFRIFNDYCTWLFDLLFEVERRISISLYPYQARVLGFMGERLLNVYCFHHGLKITYKPILFIGYFAFFQKFFRIFTFFYVYILVGGLLKCFL
;
A
#
# COMPACT_ATOMS: atom_id res chain seq x y z
N MET A 1 7.31 13.64 -37.15
CA MET A 1 7.48 13.31 -35.72
C MET A 1 6.24 12.55 -35.31
N ASN A 2 6.35 11.24 -35.09
CA ASN A 2 5.20 10.37 -34.85
C ASN A 2 4.51 10.71 -33.52
N GLU A 3 3.36 11.35 -33.61
CA GLU A 3 2.34 11.33 -32.56
C GLU A 3 1.78 9.90 -32.51
N GLY A 4 2.08 9.16 -31.46
CA GLY A 4 1.30 7.95 -31.31
C GLY A 4 1.81 6.79 -30.48
N GLU A 5 2.87 6.86 -29.73
CA GLU A 5 3.03 5.88 -28.64
C GLU A 5 2.21 6.35 -27.43
N LYS A 6 0.94 5.93 -27.37
CA LYS A 6 0.10 6.08 -26.18
C LYS A 6 0.75 5.30 -25.06
N ASN A 7 1.39 6.00 -24.13
CA ASN A 7 1.93 5.36 -22.92
C ASN A 7 0.87 4.45 -22.28
N LYS A 8 1.25 3.20 -22.03
CA LYS A 8 0.39 2.18 -21.45
C LYS A 8 0.57 2.18 -19.94
N VAL A 9 -0.47 2.56 -19.22
CA VAL A 9 -0.50 2.58 -17.74
C VAL A 9 -1.52 1.58 -17.27
N LYS A 10 -1.17 0.73 -16.30
CA LYS A 10 -2.11 -0.12 -15.57
C LYS A 10 -1.88 -0.01 -14.07
N ILE A 11 -2.91 0.40 -13.34
CA ILE A 11 -2.95 0.44 -11.88
C ILE A 11 -3.91 -0.65 -11.42
N LEU A 12 -3.38 -1.68 -10.80
CA LEU A 12 -4.18 -2.77 -10.24
C LEU A 12 -5.02 -2.24 -9.08
N VAL A 13 -6.29 -2.59 -9.05
CA VAL A 13 -7.18 -2.35 -7.91
C VAL A 13 -7.40 -3.66 -7.19
N CYS A 14 -6.69 -3.89 -6.08
CA CYS A 14 -6.80 -5.13 -5.31
C CYS A 14 -8.16 -5.26 -4.65
N CYS A 15 -8.93 -6.27 -5.03
CA CYS A 15 -10.25 -6.59 -4.52
C CYS A 15 -10.26 -7.97 -3.85
N HIS A 16 -10.99 -8.12 -2.74
CA HIS A 16 -11.21 -9.40 -2.06
C HIS A 16 -12.63 -9.51 -1.47
N LYS A 17 -13.47 -8.51 -1.72
CA LYS A 17 -14.89 -8.45 -1.31
C LYS A 17 -15.68 -7.75 -2.39
N ALA A 18 -16.97 -8.05 -2.47
CA ALA A 18 -17.88 -7.31 -3.32
C ALA A 18 -17.95 -5.82 -2.93
N GLY A 19 -18.12 -4.97 -3.92
CA GLY A 19 -18.16 -3.51 -3.75
C GLY A 19 -18.03 -2.79 -5.09
N GLU A 20 -17.83 -1.50 -5.02
CA GLU A 20 -17.57 -0.65 -6.18
C GLU A 20 -16.06 -0.39 -6.29
N TRP A 21 -15.56 -0.33 -7.52
CA TRP A 21 -14.16 -0.03 -7.83
C TRP A 21 -14.02 0.61 -9.21
N LEU A 22 -12.91 1.31 -9.40
CA LEU A 22 -12.56 1.86 -10.71
C LEU A 22 -12.19 0.71 -11.67
N ASN A 23 -12.74 0.79 -12.88
CA ASN A 23 -12.43 -0.12 -13.99
C ASN A 23 -12.46 0.68 -15.29
N ASP A 24 -11.29 0.99 -15.84
CA ASP A 24 -11.14 1.79 -17.05
C ASP A 24 -9.81 1.49 -17.77
N ASP A 25 -9.40 2.35 -18.69
CA ASP A 25 -8.13 2.23 -19.41
C ASP A 25 -6.89 2.21 -18.50
N VAL A 26 -6.97 2.83 -17.31
CA VAL A 26 -5.87 2.96 -16.35
C VAL A 26 -6.01 1.97 -15.20
N TYR A 27 -7.22 1.84 -14.65
CA TYR A 27 -7.49 1.01 -13.47
C TYR A 27 -7.99 -0.38 -13.87
N LEU A 28 -7.29 -1.41 -13.38
CA LEU A 28 -7.62 -2.83 -13.60
C LEU A 28 -7.98 -3.49 -12.27
N PRO A 29 -9.29 -3.74 -12.00
CA PRO A 29 -9.68 -4.52 -10.84
C PRO A 29 -9.13 -5.94 -10.93
N ILE A 30 -8.54 -6.42 -9.82
CA ILE A 30 -8.02 -7.78 -9.72
C ILE A 30 -8.45 -8.42 -8.40
N GLN A 31 -9.04 -9.60 -8.48
CA GLN A 31 -9.41 -10.37 -7.31
C GLN A 31 -8.18 -11.07 -6.75
N CYS A 32 -7.73 -10.63 -5.57
CA CYS A 32 -6.57 -11.19 -4.89
C CYS A 32 -6.95 -12.47 -4.14
N GLY A 33 -6.15 -13.52 -4.27
CA GLY A 33 -6.39 -14.82 -3.65
C GLY A 33 -7.57 -15.57 -4.27
N LYS A 34 -7.84 -15.38 -5.55
CA LYS A 34 -8.93 -16.03 -6.27
C LYS A 34 -8.87 -17.55 -6.13
N ALA A 35 -7.65 -18.14 -6.21
CA ALA A 35 -7.46 -19.60 -6.11
C ALA A 35 -7.94 -20.23 -4.79
N ILE A 36 -8.13 -19.44 -3.73
CA ILE A 36 -8.54 -19.92 -2.39
C ILE A 36 -9.81 -19.22 -1.89
N SER A 37 -10.52 -18.51 -2.77
CA SER A 37 -11.73 -17.77 -2.44
C SER A 37 -12.96 -18.50 -2.96
N ASP A 38 -13.97 -18.68 -2.12
CA ASP A 38 -15.28 -19.18 -2.54
C ASP A 38 -16.11 -18.10 -3.27
N LEU A 39 -15.66 -16.85 -3.19
CA LEU A 39 -16.31 -15.71 -3.83
C LEU A 39 -15.77 -15.52 -5.24
N ASP A 40 -16.66 -15.32 -6.21
CA ASP A 40 -16.34 -14.84 -7.55
C ASP A 40 -16.84 -13.40 -7.72
N LEU A 41 -15.88 -12.48 -7.96
CA LEU A 41 -16.19 -11.07 -8.18
C LEU A 41 -16.51 -10.73 -9.65
N GLY A 42 -16.37 -11.69 -10.57
CA GLY A 42 -16.56 -11.45 -12.01
C GLY A 42 -15.53 -10.53 -12.65
N ILE A 43 -14.34 -10.38 -12.03
CA ILE A 43 -13.23 -9.56 -12.52
C ILE A 43 -12.00 -10.43 -12.75
N GLN A 44 -10.91 -9.83 -13.29
CA GLN A 44 -9.63 -10.54 -13.43
C GLN A 44 -9.23 -11.17 -12.09
N GLY A 45 -8.95 -12.47 -12.07
CA GLY A 45 -8.36 -13.18 -10.94
C GLY A 45 -6.85 -13.14 -10.98
N ASP A 46 -6.20 -13.15 -9.82
CA ASP A 46 -4.76 -13.30 -9.71
C ASP A 46 -4.28 -14.77 -9.80
N ASP A 47 -5.20 -15.68 -10.18
CA ASP A 47 -5.00 -17.14 -10.31
C ASP A 47 -4.75 -17.60 -11.74
N THR A 48 -4.64 -16.67 -12.71
CA THR A 48 -4.37 -16.99 -14.11
C THR A 48 -2.87 -16.90 -14.44
N GLY A 49 -2.43 -17.61 -15.46
CA GLY A 49 -1.03 -17.60 -15.90
C GLY A 49 -0.04 -18.01 -14.81
N ASP A 50 1.16 -17.43 -14.81
CA ASP A 50 2.14 -17.60 -13.74
C ASP A 50 1.70 -16.80 -12.51
N ASN A 51 1.40 -17.48 -11.39
CA ASN A 51 0.78 -16.86 -10.23
C ASN A 51 1.14 -17.56 -8.91
N ILE A 52 0.90 -16.85 -7.81
CA ILE A 52 0.99 -17.36 -6.43
C ILE A 52 -0.32 -17.12 -5.65
N SER A 53 -1.45 -17.10 -6.33
CA SER A 53 -2.78 -16.79 -5.77
C SER A 53 -3.11 -17.63 -4.55
N ALA A 54 -2.77 -18.93 -4.56
CA ALA A 54 -2.98 -19.85 -3.44
C ALA A 54 -2.23 -19.42 -2.14
N LYS A 55 -1.21 -18.58 -2.25
CA LYS A 55 -0.43 -18.06 -1.12
C LYS A 55 -0.98 -16.75 -0.53
N ASN A 56 -2.15 -16.29 -0.97
CA ASN A 56 -2.70 -14.98 -0.59
C ASN A 56 -2.87 -14.79 0.92
N LYS A 57 -3.14 -15.84 1.69
CA LYS A 57 -3.22 -15.75 3.17
C LYS A 57 -1.95 -15.17 3.80
N ASN A 58 -0.79 -15.39 3.17
CA ASN A 58 0.52 -14.97 3.67
C ASN A 58 1.08 -13.75 2.93
N TYR A 59 0.86 -13.68 1.62
CA TYR A 59 1.36 -12.63 0.73
C TYR A 59 0.42 -11.45 0.57
N CYS A 60 -0.88 -11.58 0.92
CA CYS A 60 -1.90 -10.54 0.76
C CYS A 60 -1.93 -10.00 -0.69
N GLU A 61 -1.94 -8.68 -0.86
CA GLU A 61 -1.93 -8.00 -2.16
C GLU A 61 -0.67 -8.26 -3.01
N LEU A 62 0.39 -8.81 -2.42
CA LEU A 62 1.58 -9.19 -3.18
C LEU A 62 1.30 -10.29 -4.21
N THR A 63 0.22 -11.08 -4.04
CA THR A 63 -0.19 -12.06 -5.07
C THR A 63 -0.62 -11.37 -6.37
N ALA A 64 -1.30 -10.22 -6.28
CA ALA A 64 -1.64 -9.41 -7.44
C ALA A 64 -0.41 -8.73 -8.04
N ILE A 65 0.55 -8.27 -7.21
CA ILE A 65 1.84 -7.72 -7.69
C ILE A 65 2.62 -8.80 -8.46
N TYR A 66 2.69 -10.01 -7.92
CA TYR A 66 3.34 -11.14 -8.60
C TYR A 66 2.67 -11.45 -9.94
N TRP A 67 1.33 -11.54 -9.95
CA TRP A 67 0.56 -11.78 -11.16
C TRP A 67 0.84 -10.71 -12.22
N ALA A 68 0.84 -9.42 -11.85
CA ALA A 68 1.13 -8.33 -12.77
C ALA A 68 2.56 -8.43 -13.33
N TRP A 69 3.55 -8.74 -12.48
CA TRP A 69 4.94 -8.92 -12.89
C TRP A 69 5.11 -10.04 -13.92
N LYS A 70 4.39 -11.14 -13.72
CA LYS A 70 4.51 -12.32 -14.59
C LYS A 70 3.67 -12.26 -15.84
N ASN A 71 2.53 -11.56 -15.83
CA ASN A 71 1.53 -11.67 -16.89
C ASN A 71 1.30 -10.37 -17.68
N LEU A 72 1.55 -9.18 -17.11
CA LEU A 72 1.47 -7.94 -17.88
C LEU A 72 2.68 -7.82 -18.82
N ARG A 73 2.41 -7.34 -20.04
CA ARG A 73 3.43 -7.11 -21.07
C ARG A 73 3.19 -5.74 -21.71
N ASP A 74 4.26 -5.17 -22.25
CA ASP A 74 4.20 -3.91 -23.03
C ASP A 74 3.58 -2.75 -22.24
N MET A 75 3.87 -2.65 -20.95
CA MET A 75 3.46 -1.54 -20.09
C MET A 75 4.60 -0.53 -19.93
N ASP A 76 4.27 0.75 -19.89
CA ASP A 76 5.22 1.80 -19.51
C ASP A 76 5.21 2.03 -18.00
N TYR A 77 4.02 1.92 -17.38
CA TYR A 77 3.83 2.11 -15.94
C TYR A 77 2.90 1.06 -15.37
N VAL A 78 3.25 0.56 -14.18
CA VAL A 78 2.40 -0.34 -13.38
C VAL A 78 2.28 0.20 -11.97
N GLY A 79 1.06 0.13 -11.43
CA GLY A 79 0.79 0.54 -10.06
C GLY A 79 -0.14 -0.42 -9.34
N LEU A 80 -0.29 -0.17 -8.04
CA LEU A 80 -1.20 -0.89 -7.18
C LEU A 80 -1.91 0.06 -6.23
N VAL A 81 -3.23 -0.08 -6.16
CA VAL A 81 -4.14 0.52 -5.18
C VAL A 81 -5.07 -0.55 -4.65
N HIS A 82 -5.93 -0.21 -3.70
CA HIS A 82 -6.93 -1.15 -3.16
C HIS A 82 -8.34 -0.65 -3.45
N TYR A 83 -9.30 -1.52 -3.48
CA TYR A 83 -10.71 -1.20 -3.76
C TYR A 83 -11.31 -0.13 -2.82
N ARG A 84 -10.67 0.12 -1.68
CA ARG A 84 -11.07 1.18 -0.72
C ARG A 84 -9.96 2.20 -0.45
N ARG A 85 -8.86 2.18 -1.21
CA ARG A 85 -7.75 3.14 -1.06
C ARG A 85 -7.21 3.50 -2.42
N TYR A 86 -7.31 4.78 -2.78
CA TYR A 86 -6.81 5.33 -4.03
C TYR A 86 -5.84 6.46 -3.77
N PHE A 87 -4.97 6.79 -4.71
CA PHE A 87 -4.16 7.99 -4.60
C PHE A 87 -5.00 9.25 -4.86
N MET A 88 -4.87 10.24 -3.98
CA MET A 88 -5.37 11.57 -4.25
C MET A 88 -4.38 12.29 -5.17
N LEU A 89 -4.68 12.31 -6.45
CA LEU A 89 -3.77 12.86 -7.47
C LEU A 89 -4.03 14.33 -7.76
N LYS A 90 -5.31 14.80 -7.70
CA LYS A 90 -5.74 16.20 -7.80
C LYS A 90 -5.99 16.81 -6.43
N GLY A 91 -5.87 18.14 -6.38
CA GLY A 91 -6.17 18.93 -5.18
C GLY A 91 -4.96 19.13 -4.28
N HIS A 92 -5.06 20.15 -3.44
CA HIS A 92 -4.10 20.45 -2.40
C HIS A 92 -4.77 20.25 -1.04
N ILE A 93 -4.18 19.40 -0.19
CA ILE A 93 -4.55 19.38 1.22
C ILE A 93 -3.68 20.42 1.91
N CYS A 94 -4.31 21.42 2.54
CA CYS A 94 -3.62 22.49 3.28
C CYS A 94 -2.88 22.00 4.54
N TYR A 95 -2.90 20.69 4.79
CA TYR A 95 -2.20 20.03 5.90
C TYR A 95 -1.71 18.66 5.44
N PRO A 96 -0.59 18.15 5.98
CA PRO A 96 -0.08 16.83 5.65
C PRO A 96 -0.98 15.73 6.26
N ARG A 97 -2.22 15.62 5.77
CA ARG A 97 -3.05 14.47 6.07
C ARG A 97 -2.62 13.33 5.16
N GLU A 98 -2.23 12.22 5.77
CA GLU A 98 -1.85 11.01 5.08
C GLU A 98 -3.05 10.39 4.34
N VAL A 99 -4.26 10.54 4.92
CA VAL A 99 -5.50 9.92 4.45
C VAL A 99 -6.66 10.92 4.48
N LEU A 100 -7.38 11.02 3.37
CA LEU A 100 -8.68 11.67 3.28
C LEU A 100 -9.78 10.61 3.21
N TYR A 101 -10.71 10.64 4.15
CA TYR A 101 -11.85 9.73 4.17
C TYR A 101 -12.99 10.29 3.33
N VAL A 102 -13.52 9.46 2.44
CA VAL A 102 -14.69 9.76 1.60
C VAL A 102 -15.76 8.70 1.82
N ASN A 103 -17.02 9.08 1.67
CA ASN A 103 -18.14 8.20 2.03
C ASN A 103 -18.38 7.10 0.99
N ASP A 104 -18.18 7.42 -0.29
CA ASP A 104 -18.47 6.51 -1.40
C ASP A 104 -17.55 6.75 -2.61
N MET A 105 -17.74 5.95 -3.66
CA MET A 105 -16.97 6.01 -4.90
C MET A 105 -17.29 7.22 -5.77
N SER A 106 -18.45 7.85 -5.65
CA SER A 106 -18.92 8.90 -6.56
C SER A 106 -17.99 10.12 -6.59
N VAL A 107 -17.35 10.41 -5.45
CA VAL A 107 -16.43 11.56 -5.32
C VAL A 107 -14.99 11.25 -5.73
N ILE A 108 -14.65 10.00 -6.03
CA ILE A 108 -13.26 9.61 -6.33
C ILE A 108 -12.74 10.29 -7.58
N SER A 109 -13.59 10.41 -8.62
CA SER A 109 -13.23 11.05 -9.90
C SER A 109 -12.69 12.48 -9.75
N ASP A 110 -13.18 13.23 -8.76
CA ASP A 110 -12.75 14.61 -8.51
C ASP A 110 -11.28 14.70 -8.10
N PHE A 111 -10.73 13.62 -7.58
CA PHE A 111 -9.36 13.53 -7.06
C PHE A 111 -8.40 12.78 -8.00
N LEU A 112 -8.89 12.19 -9.08
CA LEU A 112 -8.06 11.47 -10.06
C LEU A 112 -7.57 12.41 -11.16
N LEU A 113 -6.48 12.03 -11.80
CA LEU A 113 -5.97 12.67 -13.00
C LEU A 113 -6.46 11.93 -14.24
N GLU A 114 -6.73 12.69 -15.30
CA GLU A 114 -6.83 12.10 -16.62
C GLU A 114 -5.51 11.40 -16.99
N LYS A 115 -5.58 10.36 -17.83
CA LYS A 115 -4.43 9.53 -18.21
C LYS A 115 -3.21 10.33 -18.64
N ASN A 116 -3.41 11.36 -19.48
CA ASN A 116 -2.30 12.20 -19.98
C ASN A 116 -1.68 13.06 -18.87
N GLU A 117 -2.47 13.51 -17.90
CA GLU A 117 -1.99 14.27 -16.74
C GLU A 117 -1.23 13.36 -15.78
N LEU A 118 -1.73 12.12 -15.57
CA LEU A 118 -1.04 11.11 -14.78
C LEU A 118 0.34 10.78 -15.40
N ILE A 119 0.41 10.58 -16.70
CA ILE A 119 1.67 10.33 -17.42
C ILE A 119 2.64 11.53 -17.25
N ARG A 120 2.13 12.76 -17.34
CA ARG A 120 2.97 13.96 -17.09
C ARG A 120 3.51 14.01 -15.66
N LEU A 121 2.72 13.58 -14.69
CA LEU A 121 3.16 13.47 -13.30
C LEU A 121 4.23 12.39 -13.14
N LEU A 122 4.01 11.21 -13.73
CA LEU A 122 4.93 10.06 -13.68
C LEU A 122 6.30 10.36 -14.33
N LYS A 123 6.33 11.20 -15.38
CA LYS A 123 7.59 11.63 -16.01
C LYS A 123 8.45 12.56 -15.13
N LYS A 124 7.90 13.10 -14.04
CA LYS A 124 8.61 14.05 -13.14
C LYS A 124 9.29 13.36 -11.94
N SER A 125 9.00 12.09 -11.72
CA SER A 125 9.49 11.31 -10.58
C SER A 125 9.69 9.85 -10.97
N ASP A 126 10.51 9.13 -10.21
CA ASP A 126 10.75 7.70 -10.47
C ASP A 126 9.62 6.84 -9.92
N VAL A 127 8.87 7.33 -8.93
CA VAL A 127 7.78 6.58 -8.30
C VAL A 127 6.76 7.51 -7.63
N ILE A 128 5.50 7.09 -7.61
CA ILE A 128 4.46 7.66 -6.73
C ILE A 128 4.26 6.69 -5.57
N LEU A 129 4.35 7.20 -4.34
CA LEU A 129 4.06 6.46 -3.11
C LEU A 129 3.04 7.21 -2.24
N PRO A 130 2.35 6.49 -1.32
CA PRO A 130 1.59 7.14 -0.26
C PRO A 130 2.46 8.07 0.59
N VAL A 131 1.89 9.18 1.05
CA VAL A 131 2.53 10.01 2.10
C VAL A 131 2.96 9.11 3.24
N LYS A 132 4.18 9.32 3.73
CA LYS A 132 4.73 8.53 4.83
C LYS A 132 3.92 8.72 6.10
N LYS A 133 3.56 7.63 6.73
CA LYS A 133 3.00 7.61 8.07
C LYS A 133 4.13 7.63 9.10
N THR A 134 4.10 8.58 10.02
CA THR A 134 5.03 8.65 11.14
C THR A 134 4.58 7.77 12.29
N LEU A 135 5.48 6.96 12.82
CA LEU A 135 5.28 6.04 13.93
C LEU A 135 5.98 6.56 15.19
N SER A 136 5.56 6.09 16.35
CA SER A 136 6.22 6.41 17.63
C SER A 136 7.58 5.71 17.79
N LEU A 137 7.80 4.61 17.09
CA LEU A 137 9.00 3.77 17.17
C LEU A 137 9.66 3.67 15.79
N SER A 138 10.94 3.25 15.75
CA SER A 138 11.57 2.89 14.48
C SER A 138 10.80 1.75 13.79
N LEU A 139 10.95 1.62 12.46
CA LEU A 139 10.23 0.61 11.68
C LEU A 139 10.47 -0.80 12.21
N LYS A 140 11.72 -1.12 12.61
CA LYS A 140 12.05 -2.38 13.27
C LYS A 140 11.30 -2.57 14.58
N ARG A 141 11.39 -1.59 15.49
CA ARG A 141 10.72 -1.69 16.80
C ARG A 141 9.20 -1.78 16.64
N ASN A 142 8.63 -1.01 15.71
CA ASN A 142 7.21 -1.09 15.40
C ASN A 142 6.83 -2.49 14.88
N TYR A 143 7.65 -3.09 13.97
CA TYR A 143 7.41 -4.44 13.50
C TYR A 143 7.44 -5.43 14.67
N CYS A 144 8.51 -5.46 15.44
CA CYS A 144 8.70 -6.41 16.55
C CYS A 144 7.67 -6.25 17.68
N SER A 145 7.05 -5.07 17.84
CA SER A 145 5.97 -4.84 18.83
C SER A 145 4.60 -5.33 18.36
N ASN A 146 4.39 -5.52 17.05
CA ASN A 146 3.09 -5.89 16.48
C ASN A 146 3.10 -7.27 15.82
N HIS A 147 4.29 -7.81 15.53
CA HIS A 147 4.48 -9.06 14.80
C HIS A 147 5.58 -9.92 15.45
N ILE A 148 5.80 -11.10 14.91
CA ILE A 148 6.82 -12.04 15.42
C ILE A 148 8.21 -11.47 15.11
N SER A 149 8.98 -11.17 16.15
CA SER A 149 10.30 -10.51 16.03
C SER A 149 11.35 -11.40 15.39
N GLU A 150 11.21 -12.73 15.53
CA GLU A 150 12.11 -13.72 14.92
C GLU A 150 12.02 -13.66 13.39
N ASP A 151 10.81 -13.53 12.84
CA ASP A 151 10.60 -13.40 11.40
C ASP A 151 11.34 -12.19 10.82
N PHE A 152 11.41 -11.08 11.59
CA PHE A 152 12.18 -9.90 11.19
C PHE A 152 13.69 -10.19 11.16
N SER A 153 14.19 -10.96 12.10
CA SER A 153 15.61 -11.35 12.14
C SER A 153 15.96 -12.21 10.94
N ILE A 154 15.09 -13.19 10.62
CA ILE A 154 15.23 -14.04 9.44
C ILE A 154 15.21 -13.18 8.14
N LEU A 155 14.29 -12.22 8.03
CA LEU A 155 14.28 -11.31 6.87
C LEU A 155 15.60 -10.57 6.72
N ARG A 156 16.17 -10.05 7.81
CA ARG A 156 17.46 -9.34 7.77
C ARG A 156 18.60 -10.25 7.34
N ASP A 157 18.62 -11.50 7.83
CA ASP A 157 19.64 -12.48 7.47
C ASP A 157 19.52 -12.87 6.00
N VAL A 158 18.30 -13.05 5.49
CA VAL A 158 18.05 -13.29 4.05
C VAL A 158 18.53 -12.11 3.20
N VAL A 159 18.27 -10.86 3.61
CA VAL A 159 18.79 -9.67 2.91
C VAL A 159 20.32 -9.69 2.90
N LYS A 160 20.95 -10.01 4.04
CA LYS A 160 22.41 -10.08 4.15
C LYS A 160 23.02 -11.14 3.22
N GLU A 161 22.37 -12.27 3.05
CA GLU A 161 22.87 -13.40 2.27
C GLU A 161 22.62 -13.24 0.77
N LYS A 162 21.42 -12.81 0.38
CA LYS A 162 20.99 -12.76 -1.02
C LYS A 162 21.22 -11.42 -1.71
N SER A 163 21.25 -10.33 -0.94
CA SER A 163 21.40 -8.97 -1.43
C SER A 163 22.25 -8.14 -0.46
N PRO A 164 23.52 -8.53 -0.24
CA PRO A 164 24.39 -7.89 0.76
C PRO A 164 24.56 -6.38 0.52
N GLU A 165 24.47 -5.92 -0.72
CA GLU A 165 24.52 -4.51 -1.11
C GLU A 165 23.35 -3.69 -0.53
N TYR A 166 22.21 -4.32 -0.24
CA TYR A 166 21.05 -3.67 0.38
C TYR A 166 21.13 -3.61 1.91
N LEU A 167 22.04 -4.37 2.55
CA LEU A 167 22.04 -4.52 4.01
C LEU A 167 22.18 -3.18 4.73
N SER A 168 23.07 -2.31 4.28
CA SER A 168 23.26 -0.97 4.86
C SER A 168 21.99 -0.13 4.74
N SER A 169 21.35 -0.14 3.58
CA SER A 169 20.06 0.56 3.33
C SER A 169 18.93 -0.01 4.17
N PHE A 170 18.86 -1.33 4.30
CA PHE A 170 17.91 -2.03 5.15
C PHE A 170 18.07 -1.60 6.61
N ASP A 171 19.28 -1.67 7.15
CA ASP A 171 19.56 -1.29 8.53
C ASP A 171 19.28 0.20 8.78
N GLN A 172 19.63 1.08 7.83
CA GLN A 172 19.32 2.50 7.92
C GLN A 172 17.82 2.76 7.97
N VAL A 173 17.05 2.18 7.05
CA VAL A 173 15.59 2.36 6.97
C VAL A 173 14.90 1.75 8.18
N MET A 174 15.25 0.53 8.57
CA MET A 174 14.57 -0.19 9.64
C MET A 174 14.90 0.30 11.04
N ASN A 175 16.17 0.62 11.30
CA ASN A 175 16.61 0.96 12.66
C ASN A 175 16.56 2.47 12.95
N LYS A 176 16.73 3.33 11.93
CA LYS A 176 16.85 4.79 12.12
C LYS A 176 15.57 5.55 11.76
N ASN A 177 14.77 5.06 10.79
CA ASN A 177 13.56 5.75 10.39
C ASN A 177 12.36 5.30 11.22
N ASN A 178 11.49 6.26 11.51
CA ASN A 178 10.19 6.03 12.14
C ASN A 178 9.03 6.42 11.22
N SER A 179 9.27 6.59 9.94
CA SER A 179 8.23 6.91 8.95
C SER A 179 8.42 6.09 7.68
N ALA A 180 7.31 5.62 7.10
CA ALA A 180 7.30 4.82 5.89
C ALA A 180 6.00 5.00 5.11
N SER A 181 6.03 4.73 3.81
CA SER A 181 4.85 4.50 3.00
C SER A 181 4.37 3.07 3.23
N PHE A 182 3.08 2.91 3.51
CA PHE A 182 2.45 1.61 3.80
C PHE A 182 1.47 1.20 2.70
N TYR A 183 0.81 0.06 2.90
CA TYR A 183 -0.25 -0.53 2.06
C TYR A 183 0.24 -1.16 0.76
N ASN A 184 1.55 -1.31 0.53
CA ASN A 184 2.13 -1.79 -0.74
C ASN A 184 1.62 -1.02 -1.98
N MET A 185 1.17 0.23 -1.80
CA MET A 185 0.69 1.09 -2.89
C MET A 185 1.85 1.82 -3.55
N PHE A 186 1.86 1.82 -4.87
CA PHE A 186 2.86 2.52 -5.68
C PHE A 186 2.36 2.75 -7.12
N VAL A 187 3.07 3.61 -7.88
CA VAL A 187 3.07 3.58 -9.34
C VAL A 187 4.53 3.71 -9.80
N PHE A 188 5.01 2.70 -10.50
CA PHE A 188 6.37 2.61 -11.03
C PHE A 188 6.41 2.64 -12.57
N PRO A 189 7.47 3.16 -13.20
CA PRO A 189 7.88 2.75 -14.54
C PRO A 189 8.07 1.22 -14.59
N PHE A 190 7.68 0.60 -15.69
CA PHE A 190 7.67 -0.87 -15.79
C PHE A 190 9.06 -1.48 -15.55
N ARG A 191 10.15 -0.80 -15.99
CA ARG A 191 11.51 -1.25 -15.71
C ARG A 191 11.79 -1.32 -14.21
N ILE A 192 11.49 -0.25 -13.47
CA ILE A 192 11.68 -0.23 -12.00
C ILE A 192 10.78 -1.27 -11.33
N PHE A 193 9.54 -1.42 -11.79
CA PHE A 193 8.62 -2.44 -11.30
C PHE A 193 9.18 -3.85 -11.47
N ASN A 194 9.71 -4.17 -12.64
CA ASN A 194 10.33 -5.48 -12.92
C ASN A 194 11.55 -5.75 -12.02
N ASP A 195 12.43 -4.77 -11.87
CA ASP A 195 13.62 -4.88 -11.03
C ASP A 195 13.24 -5.04 -9.54
N TYR A 196 12.28 -4.24 -9.09
CA TYR A 196 11.71 -4.34 -7.73
C TYR A 196 11.09 -5.71 -7.46
N CYS A 197 10.25 -6.22 -8.36
CA CYS A 197 9.61 -7.52 -8.19
C CYS A 197 10.62 -8.67 -8.20
N THR A 198 11.63 -8.61 -9.06
CA THR A 198 12.72 -9.61 -9.11
C THR A 198 13.40 -9.70 -7.74
N TRP A 199 13.80 -8.56 -7.19
CA TRP A 199 14.45 -8.49 -5.88
C TRP A 199 13.50 -8.87 -4.74
N LEU A 200 12.28 -8.33 -4.74
CA LEU A 200 11.30 -8.57 -3.67
C LEU A 200 10.95 -10.04 -3.52
N PHE A 201 10.58 -10.69 -4.62
CA PHE A 201 10.12 -12.08 -4.58
C PHE A 201 11.26 -13.07 -4.37
N ASP A 202 12.48 -12.76 -4.81
CA ASP A 202 13.66 -13.55 -4.49
C ASP A 202 13.92 -13.60 -2.96
N LEU A 203 13.76 -12.47 -2.27
CA LEU A 203 13.87 -12.41 -0.81
C LEU A 203 12.69 -13.10 -0.12
N LEU A 204 11.46 -12.78 -0.52
CA LEU A 204 10.27 -13.26 0.18
C LEU A 204 10.09 -14.78 0.06
N PHE A 205 10.43 -15.39 -1.06
CA PHE A 205 10.40 -16.85 -1.22
C PHE A 205 11.45 -17.52 -0.31
N GLU A 206 12.61 -16.93 -0.15
CA GLU A 206 13.62 -17.47 0.77
C GLU A 206 13.21 -17.28 2.24
N VAL A 207 12.62 -16.13 2.58
CA VAL A 207 12.05 -15.91 3.92
C VAL A 207 10.94 -16.94 4.22
N GLU A 208 9.99 -17.13 3.27
CA GLU A 208 8.91 -18.11 3.40
C GLU A 208 9.45 -19.52 3.73
N ARG A 209 10.56 -19.90 3.11
CA ARG A 209 11.20 -21.19 3.32
C ARG A 209 11.80 -21.35 4.73
N ARG A 210 12.17 -20.24 5.39
CA ARG A 210 12.87 -20.25 6.69
C ARG A 210 11.95 -19.99 7.88
N ILE A 211 10.84 -19.29 7.70
CA ILE A 211 9.95 -18.95 8.80
C ILE A 211 8.91 -20.04 9.03
N SER A 212 8.39 -20.10 10.26
CA SER A 212 7.19 -20.87 10.60
C SER A 212 5.96 -19.97 10.51
N ILE A 213 5.12 -20.16 9.50
CA ILE A 213 3.90 -19.35 9.33
C ILE A 213 2.97 -19.56 10.52
N SER A 214 2.59 -18.46 11.15
CA SER A 214 1.68 -18.46 12.31
C SER A 214 0.29 -18.99 11.94
N LEU A 215 -0.33 -19.73 12.85
CA LEU A 215 -1.72 -20.15 12.71
C LEU A 215 -2.74 -19.01 12.94
N TYR A 216 -2.32 -17.92 13.57
CA TYR A 216 -3.17 -16.76 13.79
C TYR A 216 -3.33 -15.97 12.49
N PRO A 217 -4.57 -15.76 11.96
CA PRO A 217 -4.80 -15.19 10.65
C PRO A 217 -4.13 -13.82 10.43
N TYR A 218 -4.06 -12.97 11.47
CA TYR A 218 -3.40 -11.68 11.35
C TYR A 218 -1.88 -11.83 11.21
N GLN A 219 -1.24 -12.68 12.03
CA GLN A 219 0.21 -12.90 11.97
C GLN A 219 0.62 -13.72 10.73
N ALA A 220 -0.26 -14.57 10.23
CA ALA A 220 -0.02 -15.31 8.99
C ALA A 220 0.24 -14.41 7.76
N ARG A 221 -0.17 -13.13 7.80
CA ARG A 221 0.06 -12.13 6.75
C ARG A 221 1.50 -11.58 6.70
N VAL A 222 2.42 -12.29 7.29
CA VAL A 222 3.81 -11.90 7.55
C VAL A 222 4.54 -11.36 6.31
N LEU A 223 4.40 -12.03 5.16
CA LEU A 223 5.08 -11.63 3.91
C LEU A 223 4.50 -10.34 3.33
N GLY A 224 3.18 -10.12 3.45
CA GLY A 224 2.56 -8.84 3.12
C GLY A 224 3.13 -7.68 3.97
N PHE A 225 3.28 -7.88 5.28
CA PHE A 225 3.88 -6.87 6.17
C PHE A 225 5.36 -6.62 5.88
N MET A 226 6.11 -7.64 5.48
CA MET A 226 7.51 -7.49 5.05
C MET A 226 7.60 -6.71 3.74
N GLY A 227 6.74 -7.00 2.77
CA GLY A 227 6.68 -6.30 1.48
C GLY A 227 6.50 -4.78 1.64
N GLU A 228 5.59 -4.34 2.52
CA GLU A 228 5.38 -2.92 2.82
C GLU A 228 6.68 -2.21 3.25
N ARG A 229 7.51 -2.88 4.02
CA ARG A 229 8.76 -2.34 4.53
C ARG A 229 9.86 -2.40 3.49
N LEU A 230 9.96 -3.50 2.75
CA LEU A 230 10.94 -3.70 1.68
C LEU A 230 10.75 -2.68 0.54
N LEU A 231 9.52 -2.26 0.22
CA LEU A 231 9.27 -1.17 -0.73
C LEU A 231 10.02 0.11 -0.35
N ASN A 232 10.01 0.48 0.94
CA ASN A 232 10.73 1.66 1.43
C ASN A 232 12.25 1.46 1.39
N VAL A 233 12.74 0.25 1.65
CA VAL A 233 14.17 -0.10 1.54
C VAL A 233 14.64 0.00 0.10
N TYR A 234 13.89 -0.57 -0.83
CA TYR A 234 14.20 -0.53 -2.26
C TYR A 234 14.31 0.91 -2.77
N CYS A 235 13.29 1.72 -2.50
CA CYS A 235 13.30 3.12 -2.93
C CYS A 235 14.44 3.93 -2.32
N PHE A 236 14.78 3.67 -1.05
CA PHE A 236 15.90 4.31 -0.37
C PHE A 236 17.25 3.89 -0.96
N HIS A 237 17.46 2.59 -1.18
CA HIS A 237 18.70 2.03 -1.72
C HIS A 237 19.03 2.61 -3.10
N HIS A 238 18.04 2.73 -3.97
CA HIS A 238 18.20 3.27 -5.31
C HIS A 238 18.16 4.81 -5.38
N GLY A 239 17.96 5.51 -4.27
CA GLY A 239 17.86 6.97 -4.25
C GLY A 239 16.74 7.50 -5.14
N LEU A 240 15.61 6.76 -5.26
CA LEU A 240 14.54 7.11 -6.18
C LEU A 240 13.91 8.45 -5.83
N LYS A 241 13.61 9.25 -6.86
CA LYS A 241 12.85 10.50 -6.73
C LYS A 241 11.38 10.17 -6.55
N ILE A 242 10.86 10.37 -5.33
CA ILE A 242 9.51 9.98 -4.94
C ILE A 242 8.55 11.17 -4.99
N THR A 243 7.41 11.00 -5.64
CA THR A 243 6.24 11.87 -5.48
C THR A 243 5.31 11.25 -4.46
N TYR A 244 5.16 11.88 -3.30
CA TYR A 244 4.23 11.44 -2.27
C TYR A 244 2.82 11.98 -2.54
N LYS A 245 1.82 11.10 -2.45
CA LYS A 245 0.41 11.46 -2.61
C LYS A 245 -0.41 10.95 -1.41
N PRO A 246 -1.35 11.76 -0.90
CA PRO A 246 -2.31 11.29 0.11
C PRO A 246 -3.17 10.16 -0.44
N ILE A 247 -3.78 9.41 0.48
CA ILE A 247 -4.70 8.34 0.15
C ILE A 247 -6.14 8.81 0.35
N LEU A 248 -7.00 8.51 -0.62
CA LEU A 248 -8.45 8.53 -0.46
C LEU A 248 -8.85 7.19 0.14
N PHE A 249 -9.49 7.20 1.29
CA PHE A 249 -10.02 6.00 1.92
C PHE A 249 -11.55 6.01 1.84
N ILE A 250 -12.11 5.03 1.12
CA ILE A 250 -13.57 4.85 1.00
C ILE A 250 -14.07 4.08 2.21
N GLY A 251 -14.85 4.72 3.03
CA GLY A 251 -15.44 4.10 4.22
C GLY A 251 -16.04 5.10 5.19
N TYR A 252 -17.02 4.64 5.93
CA TYR A 252 -17.68 5.46 6.92
C TYR A 252 -16.75 5.83 8.07
N PHE A 253 -16.25 7.04 8.06
CA PHE A 253 -15.64 7.65 9.25
C PHE A 253 -16.71 8.07 10.30
N ALA A 254 -17.99 7.92 9.95
CA ALA A 254 -19.12 8.39 10.72
C ALA A 254 -19.21 7.81 12.15
N PHE A 255 -18.65 6.63 12.42
CA PHE A 255 -18.76 6.02 13.74
C PHE A 255 -17.84 6.68 14.77
N PHE A 256 -16.59 7.01 14.37
CA PHE A 256 -15.65 7.65 15.28
C PHE A 256 -15.87 9.16 15.45
N GLN A 257 -16.28 9.89 14.41
CA GLN A 257 -16.60 11.33 14.55
C GLN A 257 -17.87 11.56 15.37
N LYS A 258 -18.89 10.70 15.30
CA LYS A 258 -20.04 10.77 16.20
C LYS A 258 -19.64 10.50 17.65
N PHE A 259 -18.77 9.53 17.89
CA PHE A 259 -18.27 9.24 19.24
C PHE A 259 -17.42 10.39 19.79
N PHE A 260 -16.50 10.95 19.02
CA PHE A 260 -15.69 12.11 19.43
C PHE A 260 -16.53 13.39 19.58
N ARG A 261 -17.53 13.65 18.72
CA ARG A 261 -18.46 14.77 18.90
C ARG A 261 -19.32 14.61 20.14
N ILE A 262 -19.75 13.40 20.46
CA ILE A 262 -20.50 13.14 21.70
C ILE A 262 -19.59 13.33 22.93
N PHE A 263 -18.34 12.86 22.88
CA PHE A 263 -17.39 13.05 23.97
C PHE A 263 -16.95 14.50 24.14
N THR A 264 -16.70 15.25 23.08
CA THR A 264 -16.40 16.70 23.15
C THR A 264 -17.63 17.49 23.60
N PHE A 265 -18.82 17.12 23.17
CA PHE A 265 -20.06 17.76 23.70
C PHE A 265 -20.28 17.46 25.17
N PHE A 266 -20.05 16.23 25.62
CA PHE A 266 -20.12 15.87 27.06
C PHE A 266 -19.01 16.56 27.87
N TYR A 267 -17.79 16.66 27.34
CA TYR A 267 -16.69 17.32 28.04
C TYR A 267 -16.90 18.84 28.16
N VAL A 268 -17.41 19.48 27.12
CA VAL A 268 -17.78 20.91 27.13
C VAL A 268 -19.00 21.13 28.04
N TYR A 269 -19.97 20.22 28.06
CA TYR A 269 -21.15 20.32 28.96
C TYR A 269 -20.77 20.17 30.41
N ILE A 270 -19.83 19.29 30.77
CA ILE A 270 -19.30 19.13 32.12
C ILE A 270 -18.48 20.35 32.53
N LEU A 271 -17.65 20.92 31.67
CA LEU A 271 -16.86 22.10 31.96
C LEU A 271 -17.72 23.37 32.09
N VAL A 272 -18.73 23.56 31.27
CA VAL A 272 -19.61 24.71 31.31
C VAL A 272 -20.67 24.56 32.43
N GLY A 273 -21.20 23.33 32.65
CA GLY A 273 -22.10 23.03 33.72
C GLY A 273 -21.49 23.06 35.13
N GLY A 274 -20.17 22.78 35.22
CA GLY A 274 -19.40 22.89 36.47
C GLY A 274 -19.09 24.34 36.85
N LEU A 275 -18.93 25.24 35.88
CA LEU A 275 -18.71 26.68 36.14
C LEU A 275 -19.99 27.43 36.57
N LEU A 276 -21.17 26.96 36.17
CA LEU A 276 -22.46 27.56 36.60
C LEU A 276 -22.88 27.15 38.01
N LYS A 277 -22.28 26.11 38.59
CA LYS A 277 -22.54 25.76 40.03
C LYS A 277 -21.61 26.45 41.04
N CYS A 278 -20.59 27.18 40.57
CA CYS A 278 -19.73 27.99 41.45
C CYS A 278 -20.13 29.48 41.51
N PHE A 279 -21.24 29.87 40.86
CA PHE A 279 -21.74 31.25 40.85
C PHE A 279 -23.22 31.34 41.27
N LEU A 280 -23.76 30.35 41.96
CA LEU A 280 -24.99 30.40 42.77
C LEU A 280 -24.64 29.87 44.18
#